data_0ba2ff517f92a505e1ae19b532a4759b
#
_entry.id   0ba2ff517f92a505e1ae19b532a4759b
#
_cell.length_a   1.000
_cell.length_b   1.000
_cell.length_c   1.000
_cell.angle_alpha   90.00
_cell.angle_beta   90.00
_cell.angle_gamma   90.00
#
_symmetry.space_group_name_H-M   'P 1'
#
loop_
_entity.id
_entity.type
_entity.pdbx_description
1 polymer ?
#
loop_
_entity_poly.entity_id
_entity_poly.type
_entity_poly.pdbx_seq_one_letter_code
_entity_poly.pdbx_strand_id
1 'polypeptide(L)'
;EYFWGYNRMMTIDGLFGAGDAVGGSAHKFSSGSFTEGRLASKAAVKYIQDKKADDIEVSDAQLEKLKEEIFKPIENYTVGRNEITGGTVSPSYILPIQGLQRLQKIMDEYCGGLTNNYMTNDNLLKKGLEQLQLLQEDLDHVGAEDYHQLMRAWELKHRAVTSECVAH
;
A
#
# COMPACT_ATOMS: atom_id res chain seq x y z
N GLU A 1 14.69 -14.84 -0.55
CA GLU A 1 14.63 -14.38 0.83
C GLU A 1 14.46 -15.55 1.77
N TYR A 2 15.03 -15.44 2.95
CA TYR A 2 15.10 -16.55 3.92
C TYR A 2 15.22 -15.98 5.33
N PHE A 3 14.10 -15.45 5.85
CA PHE A 3 14.07 -14.91 7.19
C PHE A 3 13.53 -15.94 8.19
N TRP A 4 13.91 -15.83 9.41
CA TRP A 4 13.43 -16.67 10.51
C TRP A 4 13.65 -18.18 10.32
N GLY A 5 14.54 -18.59 9.39
CA GLY A 5 14.80 -20.00 9.09
C GLY A 5 13.84 -20.65 8.08
N TYR A 6 12.96 -19.88 7.45
CA TYR A 6 11.98 -20.38 6.49
C TYR A 6 12.13 -19.71 5.11
N ASN A 7 12.10 -20.53 4.07
CA ASN A 7 12.24 -20.05 2.69
C ASN A 7 11.03 -19.19 2.30
N ARG A 8 11.28 -18.06 1.65
CA ARG A 8 10.27 -17.07 1.24
C ARG A 8 9.52 -16.38 2.38
N MET A 9 9.95 -16.54 3.62
CA MET A 9 9.44 -15.72 4.71
C MET A 9 10.06 -14.32 4.63
N MET A 10 9.24 -13.31 4.85
CA MET A 10 9.61 -11.90 4.88
C MET A 10 10.21 -11.52 6.24
N THR A 11 10.51 -10.25 6.43
CA THR A 11 11.00 -9.73 7.72
C THR A 11 9.94 -9.74 8.83
N ILE A 12 8.67 -9.86 8.47
CA ILE A 12 7.56 -10.05 9.41
C ILE A 12 7.36 -11.54 9.62
N ASP A 13 7.41 -11.98 10.88
CA ASP A 13 7.24 -13.39 11.26
C ASP A 13 5.87 -13.92 10.79
N GLY A 14 5.88 -15.04 10.10
CA GLY A 14 4.66 -15.67 9.55
C GLY A 14 4.18 -15.09 8.20
N LEU A 15 4.77 -14.03 7.70
CA LEU A 15 4.43 -13.47 6.38
C LEU A 15 5.30 -14.08 5.29
N PHE A 16 4.67 -14.73 4.32
CA PHE A 16 5.34 -15.33 3.17
C PHE A 16 5.00 -14.57 1.88
N GLY A 17 5.99 -14.44 1.00
CA GLY A 17 5.82 -13.79 -0.28
C GLY A 17 6.26 -14.68 -1.45
N ALA A 18 5.61 -14.51 -2.60
CA ALA A 18 5.94 -15.23 -3.83
C ALA A 18 5.61 -14.40 -5.08
N GLY A 19 6.29 -14.69 -6.17
CA GLY A 19 6.08 -14.00 -7.44
C GLY A 19 6.58 -12.55 -7.44
N ASP A 20 5.87 -11.68 -8.12
CA ASP A 20 6.26 -10.28 -8.30
C ASP A 20 6.25 -9.46 -7.01
N ALA A 21 5.62 -9.97 -5.94
CA ALA A 21 5.61 -9.32 -4.63
C ALA A 21 6.95 -9.42 -3.89
N VAL A 22 7.89 -10.24 -4.35
CA VAL A 22 9.17 -10.47 -3.70
C VAL A 22 10.34 -10.38 -4.66
N GLY A 23 11.52 -9.99 -4.18
CA GLY A 23 12.78 -10.08 -4.89
C GLY A 23 13.30 -11.53 -4.99
N GLY A 24 14.49 -11.71 -5.48
CA GLY A 24 15.24 -12.97 -5.40
C GLY A 24 15.03 -13.96 -6.57
N SER A 25 14.20 -13.65 -7.57
CA SER A 25 14.13 -14.41 -8.82
C SER A 25 14.21 -13.49 -10.02
N ALA A 26 15.06 -13.82 -10.98
CA ALA A 26 15.26 -13.03 -12.19
C ALA A 26 14.08 -13.16 -13.19
N HIS A 27 13.34 -14.24 -13.13
CA HIS A 27 12.21 -14.53 -14.02
C HIS A 27 10.93 -14.66 -13.21
N LYS A 28 10.07 -13.67 -13.33
CA LYS A 28 8.79 -13.53 -12.61
C LYS A 28 7.58 -13.91 -13.46
N PHE A 29 7.77 -14.63 -14.57
CA PHE A 29 6.68 -15.20 -15.36
C PHE A 29 5.96 -16.31 -14.60
N SER A 30 4.93 -16.88 -15.24
CA SER A 30 4.12 -17.94 -14.65
C SER A 30 4.96 -19.06 -14.03
N SER A 31 6.01 -19.53 -14.70
CA SER A 31 6.89 -20.59 -14.18
C SER A 31 7.64 -20.20 -12.92
N GLY A 32 8.18 -18.98 -12.85
CA GLY A 32 8.86 -18.46 -11.67
C GLY A 32 7.89 -18.23 -10.51
N SER A 33 6.74 -17.63 -10.79
CA SER A 33 5.70 -17.40 -9.78
C SER A 33 5.14 -18.70 -9.20
N PHE A 34 4.89 -19.72 -10.02
CA PHE A 34 4.49 -21.04 -9.54
C PHE A 34 5.57 -21.71 -8.69
N THR A 35 6.83 -21.60 -9.10
CA THR A 35 7.96 -22.16 -8.34
C THR A 35 8.07 -21.48 -6.98
N GLU A 36 8.03 -20.16 -6.94
CA GLU A 36 8.09 -19.41 -5.68
C GLU A 36 6.89 -19.66 -4.78
N GLY A 37 5.68 -19.72 -5.34
CA GLY A 37 4.47 -20.09 -4.62
C GLY A 37 4.58 -21.47 -3.98
N ARG A 38 5.14 -22.45 -4.72
CA ARG A 38 5.39 -23.80 -4.20
C ARG A 38 6.41 -23.80 -3.06
N LEU A 39 7.48 -23.01 -3.15
CA LEU A 39 8.48 -22.88 -2.09
C LEU A 39 7.90 -22.22 -0.85
N ALA A 40 7.16 -21.11 -1.02
CA ALA A 40 6.50 -20.40 0.05
C ALA A 40 5.48 -21.29 0.78
N SER A 41 4.64 -22.01 0.03
CA SER A 41 3.63 -22.91 0.62
C SER A 41 4.24 -24.03 1.45
N LYS A 42 5.32 -24.67 0.96
CA LYS A 42 6.03 -25.69 1.73
C LYS A 42 6.65 -25.14 3.01
N ALA A 43 7.22 -23.93 2.92
CA ALA A 43 7.81 -23.28 4.08
C ALA A 43 6.74 -22.84 5.09
N ALA A 44 5.59 -22.36 4.64
CA ALA A 44 4.47 -22.00 5.49
C ALA A 44 3.90 -23.22 6.26
N VAL A 45 3.73 -24.36 5.57
CA VAL A 45 3.32 -25.62 6.24
C VAL A 45 4.32 -26.02 7.32
N LYS A 46 5.63 -25.98 6.99
CA LYS A 46 6.67 -26.29 7.96
C LYS A 46 6.64 -25.31 9.14
N TYR A 47 6.49 -24.02 8.89
CA TYR A 47 6.37 -23.00 9.93
C TYR A 47 5.21 -23.29 10.90
N ILE A 48 4.03 -23.58 10.39
CA ILE A 48 2.84 -23.91 11.21
C ILE A 48 3.11 -25.15 12.08
N GLN A 49 3.74 -26.17 11.50
CA GLN A 49 4.09 -27.40 12.23
C GLN A 49 5.11 -27.15 13.34
N ASP A 50 6.15 -26.36 13.04
CA ASP A 50 7.24 -26.07 13.99
C ASP A 50 6.76 -25.13 15.14
N LYS A 51 5.93 -24.15 14.83
CA LYS A 51 5.41 -23.18 15.81
C LYS A 51 4.27 -23.73 16.66
N LYS A 52 3.65 -24.84 16.28
CA LYS A 52 2.45 -25.35 16.94
C LYS A 52 1.44 -24.22 17.15
N ALA A 53 1.13 -23.54 16.04
CA ALA A 53 0.30 -22.34 16.06
C ALA A 53 -0.96 -22.62 16.88
N ASP A 54 -1.13 -21.88 17.97
CA ASP A 54 -2.38 -21.85 18.70
C ASP A 54 -3.47 -21.32 17.78
N ASP A 55 -4.71 -21.71 18.02
CA ASP A 55 -5.85 -21.18 17.26
C ASP A 55 -5.85 -19.66 17.36
N ILE A 56 -5.76 -18.99 16.19
CA ILE A 56 -5.80 -17.53 16.13
C ILE A 56 -7.26 -17.11 16.26
N GLU A 57 -7.61 -16.54 17.39
CA GLU A 57 -8.93 -15.96 17.61
C GLU A 57 -8.91 -14.48 17.18
N VAL A 58 -9.79 -14.12 16.26
CA VAL A 58 -10.06 -12.74 15.88
C VAL A 58 -11.38 -12.33 16.51
N SER A 59 -11.34 -11.32 17.38
CA SER A 59 -12.57 -10.85 18.05
C SER A 59 -13.45 -10.05 17.09
N ASP A 60 -14.76 -10.08 17.32
CA ASP A 60 -15.72 -9.28 16.55
C ASP A 60 -15.40 -7.78 16.60
N ALA A 61 -14.90 -7.29 17.73
CA ALA A 61 -14.48 -5.90 17.87
C ALA A 61 -13.29 -5.53 16.96
N GLN A 62 -12.34 -6.45 16.77
CA GLN A 62 -11.24 -6.26 15.82
C GLN A 62 -11.73 -6.24 14.37
N LEU A 63 -12.68 -7.13 14.04
CA LEU A 63 -13.29 -7.18 12.71
C LEU A 63 -14.07 -5.90 12.40
N GLU A 64 -14.88 -5.41 13.32
CA GLU A 64 -15.65 -4.18 13.12
C GLU A 64 -14.70 -2.97 12.95
N LYS A 65 -13.68 -2.86 13.78
CA LYS A 65 -12.66 -1.79 13.63
C LYS A 65 -11.98 -1.83 12.25
N LEU A 66 -11.61 -3.01 11.76
CA LEU A 66 -11.02 -3.17 10.43
C LEU A 66 -12.01 -2.80 9.32
N LYS A 67 -13.30 -3.16 9.48
CA LYS A 67 -14.32 -2.76 8.50
C LYS A 67 -14.50 -1.24 8.47
N GLU A 68 -14.61 -0.58 9.62
CA GLU A 68 -14.68 0.88 9.71
C GLU A 68 -13.50 1.53 8.98
N GLU A 69 -12.28 1.05 9.22
CA GLU A 69 -11.08 1.56 8.56
C GLU A 69 -11.12 1.33 7.05
N ILE A 70 -11.45 0.11 6.60
CA ILE A 70 -11.48 -0.26 5.18
C ILE A 70 -12.52 0.57 4.42
N PHE A 71 -13.70 0.79 5.00
CA PHE A 71 -14.81 1.49 4.35
C PHE A 71 -14.84 3.01 4.60
N LYS A 72 -13.94 3.54 5.41
CA LYS A 72 -13.84 4.98 5.68
C LYS A 72 -13.86 5.86 4.41
N PRO A 73 -13.21 5.51 3.29
CA PRO A 73 -13.31 6.30 2.07
C PRO A 73 -14.74 6.41 1.48
N ILE A 74 -15.55 5.39 1.62
CA ILE A 74 -16.98 5.44 1.22
C ILE A 74 -17.75 6.40 2.13
N GLU A 75 -17.48 6.37 3.42
CA GLU A 75 -18.09 7.29 4.39
C GLU A 75 -17.68 8.75 4.09
N ASN A 76 -16.39 9.01 3.90
CA ASN A 76 -15.86 10.32 3.54
C ASN A 76 -16.57 10.91 2.31
N TYR A 77 -16.76 10.11 1.26
CA TYR A 77 -17.48 10.53 0.07
C TYR A 77 -18.95 10.82 0.35
N THR A 78 -19.62 9.93 1.08
CA THR A 78 -21.05 10.05 1.36
C THR A 78 -21.37 11.28 2.20
N VAL A 79 -20.57 11.54 3.23
CA VAL A 79 -20.71 12.73 4.09
C VAL A 79 -20.32 13.98 3.32
N GLY A 80 -19.15 14.02 2.70
CA GLY A 80 -18.64 15.20 2.01
C GLY A 80 -19.43 15.59 0.78
N ARG A 81 -20.12 14.63 0.12
CA ARG A 81 -21.01 14.92 -1.01
C ARG A 81 -22.20 15.80 -0.61
N ASN A 82 -22.68 15.63 0.62
CA ASN A 82 -23.79 16.43 1.13
C ASN A 82 -23.39 17.89 1.46
N GLU A 83 -22.08 18.15 1.55
CA GLU A 83 -21.53 19.47 1.83
C GLU A 83 -21.21 20.27 0.55
N ILE A 84 -21.40 19.68 -0.63
CA ILE A 84 -21.15 20.33 -1.92
C ILE A 84 -22.21 21.42 -2.15
N THR A 85 -21.79 22.67 -2.08
CA THR A 85 -22.62 23.82 -2.37
C THR A 85 -22.16 24.49 -3.66
N GLY A 86 -22.90 24.22 -4.77
CA GLY A 86 -22.74 24.98 -6.01
C GLY A 86 -21.54 24.63 -6.90
N GLY A 87 -20.91 23.46 -6.74
CA GLY A 87 -19.79 23.01 -7.55
C GLY A 87 -19.64 21.50 -7.59
N THR A 88 -18.66 21.01 -8.36
CA THR A 88 -18.31 19.58 -8.45
C THR A 88 -17.13 19.20 -7.55
N VAL A 89 -16.54 20.17 -6.85
CA VAL A 89 -15.38 19.97 -5.98
C VAL A 89 -15.84 19.96 -4.53
N SER A 90 -15.55 18.87 -3.81
CA SER A 90 -15.82 18.78 -2.38
C SER A 90 -14.72 19.48 -1.58
N PRO A 91 -15.05 20.25 -0.53
CA PRO A 91 -14.08 20.76 0.42
C PRO A 91 -13.61 19.70 1.41
N SER A 92 -14.28 18.55 1.51
CA SER A 92 -14.15 17.60 2.61
C SER A 92 -13.44 16.30 2.21
N TYR A 93 -13.23 16.05 0.92
CA TYR A 93 -12.49 14.88 0.46
C TYR A 93 -11.76 15.16 -0.85
N ILE A 94 -10.72 14.35 -1.12
CA ILE A 94 -10.06 14.26 -2.41
C ILE A 94 -10.43 12.92 -3.08
N LEU A 95 -10.50 12.91 -4.42
CA LEU A 95 -10.71 11.68 -5.16
C LEU A 95 -9.39 10.89 -5.31
N PRO A 96 -9.43 9.55 -5.41
CA PRO A 96 -8.22 8.74 -5.59
C PRO A 96 -7.35 9.19 -6.76
N ILE A 97 -7.95 9.60 -7.87
CA ILE A 97 -7.21 10.10 -9.03
C ILE A 97 -6.43 11.39 -8.74
N GLN A 98 -6.98 12.29 -7.93
CA GLN A 98 -6.32 13.54 -7.56
C GLN A 98 -5.08 13.26 -6.68
N GLY A 99 -5.23 12.38 -5.69
CA GLY A 99 -4.11 11.94 -4.86
C GLY A 99 -3.04 11.19 -5.67
N LEU A 100 -3.45 10.35 -6.62
CA LEU A 100 -2.51 9.63 -7.49
C LEU A 100 -1.69 10.58 -8.37
N GLN A 101 -2.32 11.56 -9.00
CA GLN A 101 -1.61 12.56 -9.82
C GLN A 101 -0.62 13.37 -8.98
N ARG A 102 -1.00 13.73 -7.76
CA ARG A 102 -0.10 14.41 -6.82
C ARG A 102 1.08 13.52 -6.42
N LEU A 103 0.84 12.25 -6.10
CA LEU A 103 1.89 11.28 -5.80
C LEU A 103 2.88 11.14 -6.95
N GLN A 104 2.38 10.94 -8.16
CA GLN A 104 3.23 10.81 -9.35
C GLN A 104 4.10 12.05 -9.57
N LYS A 105 3.53 13.24 -9.36
CA LYS A 105 4.26 14.49 -9.49
C LYS A 105 5.35 14.64 -8.42
N ILE A 106 5.07 14.28 -7.17
CA ILE A 106 6.07 14.30 -6.10
C ILE A 106 7.25 13.37 -6.45
N MET A 107 6.95 12.14 -6.86
CA MET A 107 7.98 11.17 -7.21
C MET A 107 8.79 11.61 -8.42
N ASP A 108 8.15 12.19 -9.43
CA ASP A 108 8.82 12.69 -10.63
C ASP A 108 9.76 13.88 -10.32
N GLU A 109 9.27 14.86 -9.58
CA GLU A 109 10.01 16.11 -9.33
C GLU A 109 11.11 15.98 -8.27
N TYR A 110 10.92 15.12 -7.26
CA TYR A 110 11.84 15.06 -6.10
C TYR A 110 12.63 13.77 -5.99
N CYS A 111 12.06 12.64 -6.45
CA CYS A 111 12.62 11.31 -6.21
C CYS A 111 13.30 10.69 -7.44
N GLY A 112 13.75 11.51 -8.37
CA GLY A 112 14.51 11.03 -9.54
C GLY A 112 13.65 10.50 -10.67
N GLY A 113 12.53 11.17 -10.95
CA GLY A 113 11.71 10.85 -12.10
C GLY A 113 12.24 11.43 -13.43
N LEU A 114 11.42 11.30 -14.46
CA LEU A 114 11.74 11.66 -15.83
C LEU A 114 12.12 13.15 -15.97
N THR A 115 11.39 14.04 -15.29
CA THR A 115 11.63 15.49 -15.33
C THR A 115 13.05 15.85 -14.88
N ASN A 116 13.63 15.08 -13.97
CA ASN A 116 14.99 15.27 -13.46
C ASN A 116 16.02 14.33 -14.11
N ASN A 117 15.70 13.75 -15.27
CA ASN A 117 16.57 12.79 -15.97
C ASN A 117 17.01 11.61 -15.07
N TYR A 118 16.11 11.12 -14.20
CA TYR A 118 16.35 10.04 -13.24
C TYR A 118 17.46 10.36 -12.22
N MET A 119 17.69 11.63 -11.94
CA MET A 119 18.67 12.08 -10.95
C MET A 119 17.98 12.74 -9.77
N THR A 120 18.53 12.55 -8.60
CA THR A 120 18.10 13.20 -7.37
C THR A 120 19.28 13.51 -6.47
N ASN A 121 19.03 14.15 -5.34
CA ASN A 121 20.02 14.44 -4.31
C ASN A 121 19.31 14.57 -2.95
N ASP A 122 20.09 14.59 -1.87
CA ASP A 122 19.61 14.68 -0.48
C ASP A 122 18.58 15.79 -0.26
N ASN A 123 18.78 16.96 -0.83
CA ASN A 123 17.89 18.09 -0.60
C ASN A 123 16.54 17.88 -1.30
N LEU A 124 16.55 17.33 -2.52
CA LEU A 124 15.32 16.98 -3.24
C LEU A 124 14.58 15.84 -2.53
N LEU A 125 15.28 14.78 -2.11
CA LEU A 125 14.66 13.68 -1.37
C LEU A 125 14.01 14.14 -0.07
N LYS A 126 14.68 15.00 0.72
CA LYS A 126 14.08 15.59 1.92
C LYS A 126 12.80 16.36 1.62
N LYS A 127 12.80 17.15 0.54
CA LYS A 127 11.59 17.85 0.10
C LYS A 127 10.51 16.87 -0.39
N GLY A 128 10.89 15.81 -1.10
CA GLY A 128 9.99 14.75 -1.50
C GLY A 128 9.32 14.08 -0.31
N LEU A 129 10.08 13.76 0.72
CA LEU A 129 9.55 13.17 1.97
C LEU A 129 8.56 14.10 2.68
N GLU A 130 8.87 15.41 2.79
CA GLU A 130 7.94 16.39 3.35
C GLU A 130 6.61 16.40 2.56
N GLN A 131 6.68 16.36 1.22
CA GLN A 131 5.48 16.36 0.37
C GLN A 131 4.71 15.03 0.44
N LEU A 132 5.40 13.89 0.60
CA LEU A 132 4.78 12.58 0.78
C LEU A 132 4.03 12.51 2.12
N GLN A 133 4.61 13.05 3.19
CA GLN A 133 3.94 13.12 4.50
C GLN A 133 2.65 13.95 4.43
N LEU A 134 2.69 15.15 3.83
CA LEU A 134 1.50 15.97 3.61
C LEU A 134 0.45 15.26 2.74
N LEU A 135 0.88 14.50 1.74
CA LEU A 135 -0.04 13.69 0.95
C LEU A 135 -0.69 12.59 1.80
N GLN A 136 0.08 11.91 2.65
CA GLN A 136 -0.47 10.86 3.50
C GLN A 136 -1.51 11.40 4.49
N GLU A 137 -1.30 12.59 5.04
CA GLU A 137 -2.30 13.28 5.86
C GLU A 137 -3.60 13.53 5.07
N ASP A 138 -3.48 14.02 3.83
CA ASP A 138 -4.63 14.26 2.97
C ASP A 138 -5.35 12.96 2.57
N LEU A 139 -4.63 11.82 2.50
CA LEU A 139 -5.22 10.52 2.18
C LEU A 139 -6.15 9.97 3.26
N ASP A 140 -6.13 10.50 4.47
CA ASP A 140 -7.14 10.20 5.49
C ASP A 140 -8.53 10.74 5.10
N HIS A 141 -8.55 11.72 4.22
CA HIS A 141 -9.75 12.35 3.67
C HIS A 141 -10.06 11.92 2.23
N VAL A 142 -9.45 10.83 1.74
CA VAL A 142 -9.79 10.31 0.41
C VAL A 142 -11.23 9.79 0.41
N GLY A 143 -12.00 10.19 -0.60
CA GLY A 143 -13.38 9.76 -0.80
C GLY A 143 -13.50 8.72 -1.92
N ALA A 144 -14.40 7.76 -1.76
CA ALA A 144 -14.68 6.73 -2.75
C ALA A 144 -16.20 6.61 -2.99
N GLU A 145 -16.62 6.80 -4.23
CA GLU A 145 -18.03 6.75 -4.62
C GLU A 145 -18.59 5.32 -4.62
N ASP A 146 -17.73 4.36 -4.96
CA ASP A 146 -18.09 2.96 -5.11
C ASP A 146 -16.92 2.04 -4.71
N TYR A 147 -17.11 0.73 -4.79
CA TYR A 147 -16.07 -0.24 -4.45
C TYR A 147 -14.86 -0.23 -5.39
N HIS A 148 -15.02 0.19 -6.64
CA HIS A 148 -13.90 0.37 -7.55
C HIS A 148 -13.03 1.56 -7.10
N GLN A 149 -13.65 2.67 -6.73
CA GLN A 149 -12.95 3.82 -6.17
C GLN A 149 -12.36 3.51 -4.79
N LEU A 150 -13.02 2.68 -3.99
CA LEU A 150 -12.48 2.18 -2.72
C LEU A 150 -11.18 1.41 -2.92
N MET A 151 -11.14 0.50 -3.89
CA MET A 151 -9.92 -0.21 -4.27
C MET A 151 -8.81 0.79 -4.69
N ARG A 152 -9.14 1.80 -5.49
CA ARG A 152 -8.21 2.85 -5.91
C ARG A 152 -7.69 3.69 -4.75
N ALA A 153 -8.53 3.99 -3.76
CA ALA A 153 -8.12 4.70 -2.55
C ALA A 153 -7.08 3.89 -1.76
N TRP A 154 -7.29 2.59 -1.60
CA TRP A 154 -6.35 1.70 -0.92
C TRP A 154 -5.06 1.47 -1.72
N GLU A 155 -5.14 1.30 -3.04
CA GLU A 155 -3.95 1.28 -3.90
C GLU A 155 -3.10 2.54 -3.72
N LEU A 156 -3.74 3.70 -3.67
CA LEU A 156 -3.06 4.97 -3.49
C LEU A 156 -2.37 5.08 -2.12
N LYS A 157 -3.04 4.68 -1.04
CA LYS A 157 -2.46 4.63 0.30
C LYS A 157 -1.21 3.73 0.34
N HIS A 158 -1.29 2.52 -0.21
CA HIS A 158 -0.15 1.61 -0.27
C HIS A 158 0.99 2.16 -1.13
N ARG A 159 0.68 2.82 -2.25
CA ARG A 159 1.69 3.46 -3.09
C ARG A 159 2.37 4.64 -2.39
N ALA A 160 1.65 5.42 -1.60
CA ALA A 160 2.23 6.52 -0.82
C ALA A 160 3.26 6.01 0.19
N VAL A 161 2.92 4.95 0.94
CA VAL A 161 3.87 4.30 1.87
C VAL A 161 5.08 3.73 1.14
N THR A 162 4.85 3.03 0.00
CA THR A 162 5.96 2.50 -0.81
C THR A 162 6.86 3.62 -1.33
N SER A 163 6.28 4.74 -1.76
CA SER A 163 7.02 5.90 -2.25
C SER A 163 7.88 6.54 -1.16
N GLU A 164 7.37 6.61 0.06
CA GLU A 164 8.14 7.06 1.22
C GLU A 164 9.35 6.15 1.48
N CYS A 165 9.13 4.82 1.48
CA CYS A 165 10.23 3.85 1.63
C CYS A 165 11.29 3.96 0.53
N VAL A 166 10.91 4.33 -0.69
CA VAL A 166 11.85 4.52 -1.81
C VAL A 166 12.62 5.83 -1.67
N ALA A 167 12.01 6.86 -1.08
CA ALA A 167 12.63 8.18 -0.90
C ALA A 167 13.61 8.23 0.28
N HIS A 168 13.52 7.31 1.23
CA HIS A 168 14.47 7.09 2.33
C HIS A 168 15.73 6.35 1.87
#